data_1f0fb09905e6d794bfe1d6c30dcebe1c
#
_entry.id   1f0fb09905e6d794bfe1d6c30dcebe1c
#
_cell.length_a   1.000
_cell.length_b   1.000
_cell.length_c   1.000
_cell.angle_alpha   90.00
_cell.angle_beta   90.00
_cell.angle_gamma   90.00
#
_symmetry.space_group_name_H-M   'P 1'
#
loop_
_entity.id
_entity.type
_entity.pdbx_description
1 polymer ?
#
loop_
_entity_poly.entity_id
_entity_poly.type
_entity_poly.pdbx_seq_one_letter_code
_entity_poly.pdbx_strand_id
1 'polypeptide(L)'
;MNIYFWILLWVYIFIPYEIKKEERRIQHIIETHQPEIVTMTTYKAIAEECDSTPNITASGFVITNPKKHRIIAVSHDLKKKWKWGTKVQIVGAGKYDGTYYVRDLMNRRYNKRIDILIGHKDKQTKLKKIKVYSI
;
A
#
# COMPACT_ATOMS: atom_id res chain seq x y z
N MET A 1 -33.40 -24.12 -16.94
CA MET A 1 -32.85 -23.50 -15.72
C MET A 1 -32.25 -22.14 -16.09
N ASN A 2 -32.59 -21.10 -15.35
CA ASN A 2 -32.24 -19.73 -15.73
C ASN A 2 -30.73 -19.49 -15.43
N ILE A 3 -29.96 -18.98 -16.40
CA ILE A 3 -28.53 -18.67 -16.28
C ILE A 3 -28.27 -17.68 -15.12
N TYR A 4 -29.20 -16.78 -14.82
CA TYR A 4 -29.12 -15.83 -13.71
C TYR A 4 -29.13 -16.52 -12.34
N PHE A 5 -29.78 -17.65 -12.21
CA PHE A 5 -29.78 -18.44 -10.97
C PHE A 5 -28.38 -18.98 -10.68
N TRP A 6 -27.67 -19.47 -11.68
CA TRP A 6 -26.31 -19.96 -11.53
C TRP A 6 -25.31 -18.84 -11.25
N ILE A 7 -25.48 -17.66 -11.87
CA ILE A 7 -24.64 -16.49 -11.61
C ILE A 7 -24.83 -16.02 -10.17
N LEU A 8 -26.07 -15.90 -9.68
CA LEU A 8 -26.37 -15.52 -8.30
C LEU A 8 -25.83 -16.54 -7.30
N LEU A 9 -25.97 -17.83 -7.57
CA LEU A 9 -25.45 -18.90 -6.72
C LEU A 9 -23.91 -18.85 -6.66
N TRP A 10 -23.25 -18.61 -7.78
CA TRP A 10 -21.80 -18.47 -7.85
C TRP A 10 -21.30 -17.27 -7.04
N VAL A 11 -21.95 -16.11 -7.17
CA VAL A 11 -21.65 -14.90 -6.39
C VAL A 11 -21.83 -15.17 -4.88
N TYR A 12 -22.86 -15.89 -4.50
CA TYR A 12 -23.17 -16.20 -3.09
C TYR A 12 -22.13 -17.15 -2.44
N ILE A 13 -21.58 -18.08 -3.20
CA ILE A 13 -20.65 -19.10 -2.69
C ILE A 13 -19.20 -18.66 -2.86
N PHE A 14 -18.84 -18.06 -4.01
CA PHE A 14 -17.46 -17.79 -4.40
C PHE A 14 -16.88 -16.56 -3.72
N ILE A 15 -17.63 -15.43 -3.64
CA ILE A 15 -17.15 -14.19 -3.01
C ILE A 15 -16.85 -14.37 -1.52
N PRO A 16 -17.72 -14.97 -0.69
CA PRO A 16 -17.39 -15.25 0.71
C PRO A 16 -16.14 -16.15 0.88
N TYR A 17 -15.91 -17.07 -0.04
CA TYR A 17 -14.70 -17.90 -0.02
C TYR A 17 -13.43 -17.09 -0.26
N GLU A 18 -13.42 -16.23 -1.25
CA GLU A 18 -12.26 -15.36 -1.55
C GLU A 18 -11.97 -14.37 -0.41
N ILE A 19 -12.99 -13.80 0.21
CA ILE A 19 -12.84 -12.91 1.39
C ILE A 19 -12.19 -13.68 2.54
N LYS A 20 -12.65 -14.88 2.87
CA LYS A 20 -12.09 -15.72 3.94
C LYS A 20 -10.66 -16.17 3.63
N LYS A 21 -10.35 -16.42 2.36
CA LYS A 21 -9.00 -16.77 1.91
C LYS A 21 -8.03 -15.62 2.14
N GLU A 22 -8.43 -14.39 1.79
CA GLU A 22 -7.64 -13.18 1.99
C GLU A 22 -7.45 -12.88 3.49
N GLU A 23 -8.49 -13.00 4.30
CA GLU A 23 -8.41 -12.86 5.76
C GLU A 23 -7.41 -13.84 6.36
N ARG A 24 -7.43 -15.10 5.95
CA ARG A 24 -6.47 -16.13 6.40
C ARG A 24 -5.04 -15.79 5.98
N ARG A 25 -4.85 -15.27 4.77
CA ARG A 25 -3.53 -14.82 4.28
C ARG A 25 -2.98 -13.71 5.15
N ILE A 26 -3.77 -12.69 5.44
CA ILE A 26 -3.38 -11.56 6.28
C ILE A 26 -3.09 -12.04 7.70
N GLN A 27 -3.93 -12.89 8.28
CA GLN A 27 -3.72 -13.45 9.61
C GLN A 27 -2.39 -14.23 9.69
N HIS A 28 -2.09 -15.03 8.69
CA HIS A 28 -0.81 -15.74 8.60
C HIS A 28 0.39 -14.77 8.58
N ILE A 29 0.31 -13.68 7.83
CA ILE A 29 1.35 -12.64 7.80
C ILE A 29 1.53 -12.03 9.19
N ILE A 30 0.45 -11.67 9.87
CA ILE A 30 0.48 -11.08 11.21
C ILE A 30 1.14 -12.03 12.22
N GLU A 31 0.89 -13.32 12.11
CA GLU A 31 1.43 -14.34 13.01
C GLU A 31 2.91 -14.67 12.75
N THR A 32 3.36 -14.56 11.50
CA THR A 32 4.69 -15.04 11.09
C THR A 32 5.73 -13.94 10.87
N HIS A 33 5.31 -12.69 10.72
CA HIS A 33 6.21 -11.56 10.44
C HIS A 33 6.17 -10.52 11.56
N GLN A 34 7.31 -9.88 11.80
CA GLN A 34 7.39 -8.74 12.72
C GLN A 34 7.09 -7.44 11.97
N PRO A 35 6.13 -6.62 12.46
CA PRO A 35 5.81 -5.36 11.81
C PRO A 35 6.79 -4.24 12.17
N GLU A 36 6.94 -3.30 11.25
CA GLU A 36 7.38 -1.95 11.58
C GLU A 36 6.16 -1.12 11.95
N ILE A 37 6.23 -0.42 13.08
CA ILE A 37 5.19 0.53 13.50
C ILE A 37 5.56 1.91 12.98
N VAL A 38 4.72 2.47 12.14
CA VAL A 38 5.04 3.69 11.40
C VAL A 38 3.92 4.75 11.49
N THR A 39 4.26 5.97 11.19
CA THR A 39 3.30 7.01 10.81
C THR A 39 3.10 6.92 9.31
N MET A 40 1.85 6.90 8.88
CA MET A 40 1.47 6.85 7.47
C MET A 40 0.90 8.20 7.03
N THR A 41 1.41 8.71 5.96
CA THR A 41 0.85 9.85 5.24
C THR A 41 0.54 9.47 3.81
N THR A 42 -0.04 10.38 3.06
CA THR A 42 -0.34 10.20 1.64
C THR A 42 0.26 11.36 0.85
N TYR A 43 0.67 11.10 -0.39
CA TYR A 43 1.22 12.13 -1.27
C TYR A 43 0.69 11.98 -2.70
N LYS A 44 0.82 13.05 -3.47
CA LYS A 44 0.43 13.11 -4.87
C LYS A 44 1.65 13.30 -5.74
N ALA A 45 1.65 12.69 -6.92
CA ALA A 45 2.71 12.85 -7.91
C ALA A 45 2.56 14.19 -8.67
N ILE A 46 2.69 15.30 -7.94
CA ILE A 46 2.59 16.67 -8.45
C ILE A 46 3.83 17.48 -8.04
N ALA A 47 4.17 18.53 -8.80
CA ALA A 47 5.38 19.30 -8.57
C ALA A 47 5.45 19.95 -7.19
N GLU A 48 4.31 20.36 -6.61
CA GLU A 48 4.21 20.98 -5.29
C GLU A 48 4.54 20.01 -4.14
N GLU A 49 4.40 18.71 -4.35
CA GLU A 49 4.65 17.68 -3.32
C GLU A 49 5.91 16.84 -3.60
N CYS A 50 6.47 16.95 -4.78
CA CYS A 50 7.62 16.20 -5.25
C CYS A 50 8.72 17.16 -5.77
N ASP A 51 9.78 16.57 -6.34
CA ASP A 51 10.84 17.30 -7.03
C ASP A 51 10.42 17.71 -8.47
N SER A 52 11.40 18.12 -9.29
CA SER A 52 11.19 18.51 -10.68
C SER A 52 10.68 17.39 -11.61
N THR A 53 10.70 16.14 -11.15
CA THR A 53 10.23 14.95 -11.89
C THR A 53 9.20 14.17 -11.09
N PRO A 54 7.98 14.73 -10.85
CA PRO A 54 6.99 14.14 -9.95
C PRO A 54 6.47 12.77 -10.41
N ASN A 55 6.56 12.44 -11.68
CA ASN A 55 6.13 11.15 -12.23
C ASN A 55 7.23 10.08 -12.25
N ILE A 56 8.40 10.38 -11.69
CA ILE A 56 9.51 9.42 -11.57
C ILE A 56 9.87 9.30 -10.09
N THR A 57 9.79 8.09 -9.55
CA THR A 57 10.13 7.82 -8.15
C THR A 57 11.66 7.79 -7.94
N ALA A 58 12.09 7.83 -6.69
CA ALA A 58 13.51 7.71 -6.34
C ALA A 58 14.16 6.40 -6.86
N SER A 59 13.38 5.33 -7.01
CA SER A 59 13.84 4.07 -7.60
C SER A 59 13.93 4.09 -9.13
N GLY A 60 13.50 5.18 -9.78
CA GLY A 60 13.41 5.29 -11.24
C GLY A 60 12.12 4.73 -11.84
N PHE A 61 11.16 4.34 -11.02
CA PHE A 61 9.86 3.86 -11.49
C PHE A 61 9.03 5.00 -12.07
N VAL A 62 8.46 4.78 -13.27
CA VAL A 62 7.62 5.78 -13.95
C VAL A 62 6.16 5.58 -13.55
N ILE A 63 5.56 6.62 -12.97
CA ILE A 63 4.15 6.61 -12.54
C ILE A 63 3.26 6.98 -13.73
N THR A 64 2.42 6.05 -14.14
CA THR A 64 1.41 6.25 -15.19
C THR A 64 0.00 6.31 -14.62
N ASN A 65 -0.29 5.51 -13.58
CA ASN A 65 -1.56 5.50 -12.86
C ASN A 65 -1.28 5.38 -11.36
N PRO A 66 -1.32 6.49 -10.60
CA PRO A 66 -0.89 6.51 -9.19
C PRO A 66 -1.51 5.43 -8.32
N LYS A 67 -2.81 5.25 -8.36
CA LYS A 67 -3.51 4.27 -7.51
C LYS A 67 -3.22 2.82 -7.88
N LYS A 68 -3.08 2.54 -9.18
CA LYS A 68 -2.93 1.19 -9.69
C LYS A 68 -1.58 0.57 -9.34
N HIS A 69 -0.54 1.37 -9.23
CA HIS A 69 0.82 0.88 -8.97
C HIS A 69 1.07 0.48 -7.52
N ARG A 70 0.22 0.86 -6.59
CA ARG A 70 0.36 0.51 -5.16
C ARG A 70 1.73 0.88 -4.61
N ILE A 71 2.15 2.12 -4.81
CA ILE A 71 3.49 2.63 -4.47
C ILE A 71 3.48 3.27 -3.09
N ILE A 72 4.52 2.99 -2.31
CA ILE A 72 4.86 3.75 -1.11
C ILE A 72 6.25 4.36 -1.21
N ALA A 73 6.38 5.58 -0.68
CA ALA A 73 7.66 6.16 -0.29
C ALA A 73 7.95 5.78 1.16
N VAL A 74 9.21 5.56 1.47
CA VAL A 74 9.65 5.19 2.83
C VAL A 74 10.70 6.17 3.34
N SER A 75 10.75 6.35 4.66
CA SER A 75 11.83 7.09 5.31
C SER A 75 13.17 6.36 5.15
N HIS A 76 14.29 7.08 5.24
CA HIS A 76 15.63 6.52 4.98
C HIS A 76 15.98 5.36 5.90
N ASP A 77 15.55 5.38 7.17
CA ASP A 77 15.75 4.28 8.11
C ASP A 77 15.06 3.00 7.65
N LEU A 78 13.84 3.08 7.12
CA LEU A 78 13.12 1.94 6.56
C LEU A 78 13.72 1.47 5.24
N LYS A 79 14.26 2.39 4.41
CA LYS A 79 14.93 2.03 3.16
C LYS A 79 16.17 1.16 3.38
N LYS A 80 16.85 1.31 4.52
CA LYS A 80 17.96 0.44 4.90
C LYS A 80 17.53 -1.02 5.11
N LYS A 81 16.27 -1.24 5.50
CA LYS A 81 15.69 -2.56 5.74
C LYS A 81 15.01 -3.14 4.50
N TRP A 82 14.41 -2.29 3.67
CA TRP A 82 13.60 -2.69 2.51
C TRP A 82 14.22 -2.22 1.20
N LYS A 83 14.62 -3.15 0.37
CA LYS A 83 15.14 -2.88 -0.97
C LYS A 83 14.04 -2.32 -1.88
N TRP A 84 14.43 -1.64 -2.96
CA TRP A 84 13.49 -1.26 -4.00
C TRP A 84 12.68 -2.46 -4.50
N GLY A 85 11.37 -2.29 -4.61
CA GLY A 85 10.46 -3.34 -5.02
C GLY A 85 10.02 -4.28 -3.92
N THR A 86 10.48 -4.11 -2.68
CA THR A 86 9.99 -4.90 -1.54
C THR A 86 8.48 -4.76 -1.44
N LYS A 87 7.81 -5.90 -1.34
CA LYS A 87 6.38 -6.01 -1.16
C LYS A 87 6.05 -5.92 0.32
N VAL A 88 5.11 -5.07 0.69
CA VAL A 88 4.68 -4.88 2.07
C VAL A 88 3.17 -5.00 2.19
N GLN A 89 2.72 -5.49 3.35
CA GLN A 89 1.32 -5.49 3.76
C GLN A 89 1.10 -4.41 4.81
N ILE A 90 0.17 -3.49 4.55
CA ILE A 90 -0.26 -2.47 5.51
C ILE A 90 -1.51 -2.96 6.24
N VAL A 91 -1.50 -2.84 7.56
CA VAL A 91 -2.60 -3.25 8.44
C VAL A 91 -2.90 -2.14 9.46
N GLY A 92 -4.18 -1.84 9.64
CA GLY A 92 -4.64 -0.83 10.59
C GLY A 92 -4.82 0.57 9.99
N ALA A 93 -4.81 0.70 8.66
CA ALA A 93 -4.96 1.97 7.96
C ALA A 93 -6.33 2.14 7.27
N GLY A 94 -7.31 1.31 7.62
CA GLY A 94 -8.65 1.37 7.04
C GLY A 94 -8.65 1.13 5.53
N LYS A 95 -9.18 2.08 4.75
CA LYS A 95 -9.22 1.95 3.29
C LYS A 95 -7.85 1.85 2.61
N TYR A 96 -6.78 2.21 3.32
CA TYR A 96 -5.40 2.10 2.82
C TYR A 96 -4.75 0.76 3.15
N ASP A 97 -5.43 -0.12 3.88
CA ASP A 97 -4.94 -1.48 4.09
C ASP A 97 -4.74 -2.19 2.76
N GLY A 98 -3.73 -3.03 2.71
CA GLY A 98 -3.44 -3.82 1.51
C GLY A 98 -1.96 -3.95 1.22
N THR A 99 -1.67 -4.44 0.04
CA THR A 99 -0.32 -4.71 -0.45
C THR A 99 0.20 -3.52 -1.25
N TYR A 100 1.45 -3.14 -0.96
CA TYR A 100 2.15 -2.05 -1.64
C TYR A 100 3.59 -2.43 -1.97
N TYR A 101 4.23 -1.61 -2.79
CA TYR A 101 5.63 -1.80 -3.21
C TYR A 101 6.46 -0.58 -2.86
N VAL A 102 7.65 -0.82 -2.30
CA VAL A 102 8.61 0.24 -1.96
C VAL A 102 9.27 0.73 -3.25
N ARG A 103 8.93 1.93 -3.69
CA ARG A 103 9.43 2.52 -4.95
C ARG A 103 9.97 3.93 -4.80
N ASP A 104 9.70 4.59 -3.70
CA ASP A 104 10.06 5.99 -3.53
C ASP A 104 10.67 6.26 -2.15
N LEU A 105 11.27 7.42 -1.99
CA LEU A 105 12.01 7.80 -0.79
C LEU A 105 11.51 9.15 -0.26
N MET A 106 11.31 9.21 1.04
CA MET A 106 10.91 10.43 1.73
C MET A 106 12.12 11.33 2.05
N ASN A 107 11.86 12.59 2.42
CA ASN A 107 12.86 13.51 2.90
C ASN A 107 13.60 12.93 4.12
N ARG A 108 14.90 13.22 4.25
CA ARG A 108 15.77 12.70 5.32
C ARG A 108 15.32 13.07 6.74
N ARG A 109 14.52 14.12 6.90
CA ARG A 109 13.99 14.54 8.21
C ARG A 109 13.00 13.55 8.83
N TYR A 110 12.43 12.63 8.02
CA TYR A 110 11.44 11.67 8.49
C TYR A 110 12.08 10.35 8.92
N ASN A 111 11.56 9.79 10.02
CA ASN A 111 11.91 8.47 10.52
C ASN A 111 10.65 7.67 10.83
N LYS A 112 10.72 6.35 10.69
CA LYS A 112 9.59 5.45 10.94
C LYS A 112 8.31 5.93 10.25
N ARG A 113 8.42 6.27 8.97
CA ARG A 113 7.32 6.85 8.23
C ARG A 113 7.22 6.29 6.82
N ILE A 114 5.99 6.11 6.38
CA ILE A 114 5.66 5.77 4.99
C ILE A 114 4.72 6.82 4.42
N ASP A 115 4.72 6.93 3.11
CA ASP A 115 3.90 7.86 2.36
C ASP A 115 3.27 7.13 1.18
N ILE A 116 1.94 7.00 1.18
CA ILE A 116 1.22 6.26 0.14
C ILE A 116 0.91 7.19 -1.03
N LEU A 117 1.28 6.78 -2.23
CA LEU A 117 0.93 7.48 -3.46
C LEU A 117 -0.57 7.36 -3.73
N ILE A 118 -1.25 8.50 -3.81
CA ILE A 118 -2.68 8.60 -4.07
C ILE A 118 -2.96 9.32 -5.39
N GLY A 119 -4.21 9.27 -5.85
CA GLY A 119 -4.66 10.01 -7.02
C GLY A 119 -4.73 11.51 -6.76
N HIS A 120 -4.66 12.32 -7.83
CA HIS A 120 -4.63 13.79 -7.73
C HIS A 120 -5.89 14.38 -7.06
N LYS A 121 -7.02 13.70 -7.14
CA LYS A 121 -8.30 14.13 -6.55
C LYS A 121 -8.56 13.55 -5.16
N ASP A 122 -7.72 12.65 -4.67
CA ASP A 122 -7.91 12.02 -3.38
C ASP A 122 -7.55 12.98 -2.25
N LYS A 123 -8.22 12.82 -1.11
CA LYS A 123 -7.96 13.61 0.10
C LYS A 123 -6.70 13.08 0.78
N GLN A 124 -5.81 13.99 1.17
CA GLN A 124 -4.63 13.66 1.97
C GLN A 124 -5.00 13.22 3.38
N THR A 125 -4.26 12.26 3.90
CA THR A 125 -4.53 11.61 5.19
C THR A 125 -3.23 11.40 5.96
N LYS A 126 -3.32 11.44 7.29
CA LYS A 126 -2.23 11.09 8.22
C LYS A 126 -2.78 10.18 9.31
N LEU A 127 -2.16 9.03 9.48
CA LEU A 127 -2.51 8.03 10.50
C LEU A 127 -1.24 7.63 11.28
N LYS A 128 -1.40 7.37 12.58
CA LYS A 128 -0.31 6.93 13.45
C LYS A 128 -0.46 5.47 13.84
N LYS A 129 0.64 4.86 14.27
CA LYS A 129 0.69 3.47 14.78
C LYS A 129 0.16 2.45 13.77
N ILE A 130 0.56 2.61 12.51
CA ILE A 130 0.21 1.68 11.44
C ILE A 130 1.24 0.56 11.38
N LYS A 131 0.78 -0.67 11.25
CA LYS A 131 1.65 -1.85 11.13
C LYS A 131 1.96 -2.14 9.66
N VAL A 132 3.24 -2.30 9.35
CA VAL A 132 3.73 -2.62 8.02
C VAL A 132 4.60 -3.87 8.08
N TYR A 133 4.21 -4.89 7.35
CA TYR A 133 4.88 -6.19 7.29
C TYR A 133 5.57 -6.33 5.92
N SER A 134 6.86 -6.63 5.89
CA SER A 134 7.52 -7.07 4.64
C SER A 134 7.20 -8.53 4.36
N ILE A 135 6.79 -8.85 3.17
CA ILE A 135 6.28 -10.17 2.78
C ILE A 135 6.96 -10.69 1.52
#